data_56d46c5b14daa39e14f508b5af874c2a
#
_entry.id   56d46c5b14daa39e14f508b5af874c2a
#
_cell.length_a   1.000
_cell.length_b   1.000
_cell.length_c   1.000
_cell.angle_alpha   90.00
_cell.angle_beta   90.00
_cell.angle_gamma   90.00
#
_symmetry.space_group_name_H-M   'P 1'
#
loop_
_entity.id
_entity.type
_entity.pdbx_description
1 polymer ?
#
loop_
_entity_poly.entity_id
_entity_poly.type
_entity_poly.pdbx_seq_one_letter_code
_entity_poly.pdbx_strand_id
1 'polypeptide(L)'
;MKGNAKVIESLNEILTMELSGINQYFIHSKLCESWGFERLADKIREESLSEMKHAEQVIDRILHLEGVPNVQRLDKIKIGEKVSEQLKADLDLEVAAISRFNKAIALAVEVGDNGSREMLAAMLTSEEAHLHWLDSQLELIKQIGESNYLAQQVHKPE
;
A
#
# COMPACT_ATOMS: atom_id res chain seq x y z
N MET A 1 8.18 24.49 -10.01
CA MET A 1 7.95 24.23 -11.47
C MET A 1 6.49 23.90 -11.69
N LYS A 2 5.82 24.63 -12.53
CA LYS A 2 4.40 24.40 -12.77
C LYS A 2 4.17 23.06 -13.50
N GLY A 3 3.47 22.16 -12.85
CA GLY A 3 3.18 20.83 -13.40
C GLY A 3 1.89 20.77 -14.23
N ASN A 4 1.72 19.65 -14.92
CA ASN A 4 0.50 19.35 -15.65
C ASN A 4 -0.65 19.07 -14.67
N ALA A 5 -1.79 19.73 -14.87
CA ALA A 5 -2.95 19.61 -13.97
C ALA A 5 -3.47 18.17 -13.84
N LYS A 6 -3.46 17.40 -14.92
CA LYS A 6 -3.90 16.00 -14.89
C LYS A 6 -2.93 15.11 -14.11
N VAL A 7 -1.63 15.38 -14.20
CA VAL A 7 -0.62 14.65 -13.42
C VAL A 7 -0.82 14.94 -11.92
N ILE A 8 -1.02 16.21 -11.55
CA ILE A 8 -1.29 16.58 -10.15
C ILE A 8 -2.54 15.90 -9.62
N GLU A 9 -3.60 15.86 -10.42
CA GLU A 9 -4.83 15.13 -10.05
C GLU A 9 -4.56 13.63 -9.83
N SER A 10 -3.82 13.00 -10.75
CA SER A 10 -3.44 11.60 -10.66
C SER A 10 -2.57 11.33 -9.42
N LEU A 11 -1.63 12.21 -9.11
CA LEU A 11 -0.81 12.10 -7.90
C LEU A 11 -1.67 12.22 -6.63
N ASN A 12 -2.69 13.09 -6.64
CA ASN A 12 -3.62 13.18 -5.52
C ASN A 12 -4.48 11.91 -5.37
N GLU A 13 -4.83 11.24 -6.46
CA GLU A 13 -5.50 9.92 -6.38
C GLU A 13 -4.58 8.87 -5.77
N ILE A 14 -3.31 8.84 -6.15
CA ILE A 14 -2.29 7.98 -5.53
C ILE A 14 -2.18 8.30 -4.03
N LEU A 15 -2.09 9.58 -3.68
CA LEU A 15 -2.01 10.01 -2.27
C LEU A 15 -3.20 9.52 -1.45
N THR A 16 -4.42 9.64 -1.97
CA THR A 16 -5.63 9.12 -1.33
C THR A 16 -5.50 7.63 -1.02
N MET A 17 -5.00 6.88 -1.98
CA MET A 17 -4.81 5.43 -1.87
C MET A 17 -3.72 5.08 -0.85
N GLU A 18 -2.57 5.79 -0.87
CA GLU A 18 -1.50 5.56 0.10
C GLU A 18 -1.95 5.85 1.54
N LEU A 19 -2.67 6.96 1.75
CA LEU A 19 -3.23 7.30 3.06
C LEU A 19 -4.24 6.26 3.54
N SER A 20 -5.05 5.73 2.65
CA SER A 20 -6.00 4.66 2.95
C SER A 20 -5.28 3.36 3.32
N GLY A 21 -4.22 3.02 2.60
CA GLY A 21 -3.36 1.87 2.88
C GLY A 21 -2.69 1.97 4.25
N ILE A 22 -2.18 3.15 4.63
CA ILE A 22 -1.61 3.39 5.96
C ILE A 22 -2.61 2.97 7.03
N ASN A 23 -3.85 3.45 6.93
CA ASN A 23 -4.89 3.19 7.92
C ASN A 23 -5.28 1.70 7.96
N GLN A 24 -5.48 1.06 6.82
CA GLN A 24 -5.88 -0.34 6.76
C GLN A 24 -4.80 -1.26 7.33
N TYR A 25 -3.56 -1.09 6.91
CA TYR A 25 -2.44 -1.91 7.41
C TYR A 25 -2.16 -1.64 8.88
N PHE A 26 -2.25 -0.40 9.31
CA PHE A 26 -2.03 -0.06 10.72
C PHE A 26 -3.04 -0.76 11.62
N ILE A 27 -4.33 -0.71 11.32
CA ILE A 27 -5.34 -1.38 12.14
C ILE A 27 -5.22 -2.91 12.08
N HIS A 28 -4.90 -3.48 10.90
CA HIS A 28 -4.65 -4.92 10.78
C HIS A 28 -3.46 -5.36 11.63
N SER A 29 -2.38 -4.57 11.64
CA SER A 29 -1.21 -4.81 12.50
C SER A 29 -1.60 -4.82 13.98
N LYS A 30 -2.37 -3.85 14.43
CA LYS A 30 -2.79 -3.74 15.83
C LYS A 30 -3.72 -4.90 16.24
N LEU A 31 -4.58 -5.34 15.35
CA LEU A 31 -5.45 -6.51 15.60
C LEU A 31 -4.61 -7.79 15.71
N CYS A 32 -3.67 -8.00 14.79
CA CYS A 32 -2.76 -9.16 14.86
C CYS A 32 -1.94 -9.15 16.15
N GLU A 33 -1.43 -8.01 16.57
CA GLU A 33 -0.70 -7.84 17.83
C GLU A 33 -1.59 -8.22 19.02
N SER A 34 -2.83 -7.73 19.03
CA SER A 34 -3.82 -8.03 20.08
C SER A 34 -4.15 -9.52 20.16
N TRP A 35 -4.12 -10.23 19.05
CA TRP A 35 -4.38 -11.67 19.00
C TRP A 35 -3.15 -12.53 19.31
N GLY A 36 -1.98 -11.90 19.51
CA GLY A 36 -0.73 -12.60 19.81
C GLY A 36 0.09 -13.01 18.59
N PHE A 37 -0.28 -12.59 17.38
CA PHE A 37 0.47 -12.87 16.15
C PHE A 37 1.52 -11.80 15.90
N GLU A 38 2.54 -11.73 16.76
CA GLU A 38 3.52 -10.65 16.77
C GLU A 38 4.36 -10.57 15.49
N ARG A 39 4.76 -11.72 14.94
CA ARG A 39 5.53 -11.77 13.70
C ARG A 39 4.76 -11.16 12.54
N LEU A 40 3.50 -11.53 12.39
CA LEU A 40 2.63 -11.00 11.34
C LEU A 40 2.35 -9.51 11.57
N ALA A 41 2.09 -9.14 12.82
CA ALA A 41 1.85 -7.73 13.20
C ALA A 41 3.03 -6.84 12.81
N ASP A 42 4.27 -7.27 13.07
CA ASP A 42 5.46 -6.52 12.70
C ASP A 42 5.57 -6.33 11.18
N LYS A 43 5.31 -7.39 10.41
CA LYS A 43 5.35 -7.31 8.94
C LYS A 43 4.30 -6.36 8.38
N ILE A 44 3.07 -6.43 8.88
CA ILE A 44 1.99 -5.55 8.41
C ILE A 44 2.27 -4.10 8.82
N ARG A 45 2.87 -3.89 10.00
CA ARG A 45 3.29 -2.55 10.44
C ARG A 45 4.35 -1.96 9.51
N GLU A 46 5.33 -2.76 9.10
CA GLU A 46 6.35 -2.32 8.12
C GLU A 46 5.70 -1.84 6.83
N GLU A 47 4.65 -2.53 6.36
CA GLU A 47 3.92 -2.13 5.16
C GLU A 47 3.19 -0.80 5.36
N SER A 48 2.57 -0.58 6.52
CA SER A 48 1.96 0.71 6.85
C SER A 48 2.98 1.85 6.82
N LEU A 49 4.17 1.63 7.37
CA LEU A 49 5.27 2.61 7.36
C LEU A 49 5.80 2.85 5.95
N SER A 50 5.86 1.82 5.11
CA SER A 50 6.24 1.95 3.71
C SER A 50 5.25 2.84 2.95
N GLU A 51 3.95 2.64 3.15
CA GLU A 51 2.91 3.50 2.56
C GLU A 51 3.05 4.96 3.02
N MET A 52 3.43 5.19 4.26
CA MET A 52 3.69 6.54 4.79
C MET A 52 4.84 7.22 4.06
N LYS A 53 5.93 6.51 3.79
CA LYS A 53 7.06 7.03 3.01
C LYS A 53 6.64 7.36 1.58
N HIS A 54 5.82 6.53 0.96
CA HIS A 54 5.25 6.80 -0.35
C HIS A 54 4.40 8.07 -0.33
N ALA A 55 3.54 8.20 0.68
CA ALA A 55 2.69 9.40 0.84
C ALA A 55 3.54 10.68 0.93
N GLU A 56 4.64 10.66 1.71
CA GLU A 56 5.57 11.78 1.80
C GLU A 56 6.15 12.15 0.44
N GLN A 57 6.64 11.17 -0.32
CA GLN A 57 7.22 11.40 -1.65
C GLN A 57 6.20 11.97 -2.63
N VAL A 58 4.96 11.49 -2.59
CA VAL A 58 3.88 12.01 -3.44
C VAL A 58 3.55 13.46 -3.08
N ILE A 59 3.45 13.77 -1.79
CA ILE A 59 3.22 15.14 -1.30
C ILE A 59 4.34 16.06 -1.79
N ASP A 60 5.60 15.67 -1.60
CA ASP A 60 6.75 16.44 -2.04
C ASP A 60 6.71 16.70 -3.55
N ARG A 61 6.34 15.69 -4.33
CA ARG A 61 6.23 15.82 -5.79
C ARG A 61 5.11 16.77 -6.18
N ILE A 62 3.94 16.69 -5.56
CA ILE A 62 2.82 17.60 -5.81
C ILE A 62 3.23 19.04 -5.51
N LEU A 63 3.91 19.27 -4.39
CA LEU A 63 4.39 20.59 -4.00
C LEU A 63 5.45 21.10 -4.99
N HIS A 64 6.37 20.26 -5.45
CA HIS A 64 7.35 20.59 -6.46
C HIS A 64 6.69 21.03 -7.79
N LEU A 65 5.56 20.42 -8.12
CA LEU A 65 4.76 20.75 -9.32
C LEU A 65 3.81 21.93 -9.10
N GLU A 66 3.91 22.62 -7.96
CA GLU A 66 3.05 23.75 -7.58
C GLU A 66 1.57 23.37 -7.45
N GLY A 67 1.30 22.11 -7.13
CA GLY A 67 -0.04 21.62 -6.83
C GLY A 67 -0.36 21.68 -5.34
N VAL A 68 -1.58 21.34 -4.99
CA VAL A 68 -2.07 21.28 -3.61
C VAL A 68 -2.32 19.83 -3.23
N PRO A 69 -1.53 19.26 -2.28
CA PRO A 69 -1.78 17.89 -1.81
C PRO A 69 -3.12 17.80 -1.07
N ASN A 70 -3.93 16.83 -1.43
CA ASN A 70 -5.21 16.57 -0.76
C ASN A 70 -5.05 15.40 0.22
N VAL A 71 -4.93 15.71 1.51
CA VAL A 71 -4.82 14.72 2.58
C VAL A 71 -6.14 14.42 3.28
N GLN A 72 -7.22 15.05 2.87
CA GLN A 72 -8.55 14.91 3.49
C GLN A 72 -9.36 13.77 2.85
N ARG A 73 -9.09 13.45 1.59
CA ARG A 73 -9.79 12.41 0.86
C ARG A 73 -9.19 11.03 1.15
N LEU A 74 -10.03 10.11 1.59
CA LEU A 74 -9.66 8.71 1.85
C LEU A 74 -10.62 7.79 1.11
N ASP A 75 -10.12 6.65 0.63
CA ASP A 75 -10.95 5.58 0.13
C ASP A 75 -11.57 4.82 1.32
N LYS A 76 -12.65 4.10 1.06
CA LYS A 76 -13.24 3.22 2.06
C LYS A 76 -12.29 2.02 2.27
N ILE A 77 -11.89 1.80 3.51
CA ILE A 77 -11.04 0.66 3.88
C ILE A 77 -11.89 -0.54 4.32
N LYS A 78 -11.30 -1.73 4.21
CA LYS A 78 -11.89 -2.98 4.70
C LYS A 78 -11.06 -3.53 5.83
N ILE A 79 -11.72 -3.81 6.96
CA ILE A 79 -11.06 -4.39 8.14
C ILE A 79 -11.51 -5.84 8.25
N GLY A 80 -10.56 -6.76 8.17
CA GLY A 80 -10.84 -8.18 8.33
C GLY A 80 -11.02 -8.56 9.80
N GLU A 81 -11.96 -9.44 10.08
CA GLU A 81 -12.25 -9.93 11.43
C GLU A 81 -11.31 -11.08 11.85
N LYS A 82 -10.63 -11.68 10.90
CA LYS A 82 -9.61 -12.71 11.10
C LYS A 82 -8.47 -12.52 10.09
N VAL A 83 -7.34 -13.20 10.36
CA VAL A 83 -6.11 -13.01 9.56
C VAL A 83 -6.32 -13.25 8.06
N SER A 84 -6.99 -14.35 7.68
CA SER A 84 -7.22 -14.65 6.27
C SER A 84 -8.05 -13.57 5.57
N GLU A 85 -9.03 -13.00 6.24
CA GLU A 85 -9.82 -11.88 5.72
C GLU A 85 -9.00 -10.61 5.60
N GLN A 86 -8.13 -10.33 6.57
CA GLN A 86 -7.22 -9.18 6.55
C GLN A 86 -6.26 -9.26 5.36
N LEU A 87 -5.62 -10.41 5.18
CA LEU A 87 -4.68 -10.62 4.07
C LEU A 87 -5.38 -10.50 2.72
N LYS A 88 -6.62 -10.99 2.60
CA LYS A 88 -7.41 -10.86 1.37
C LYS A 88 -7.79 -9.40 1.10
N ALA A 89 -8.23 -8.68 2.12
CA ALA A 89 -8.55 -7.25 1.99
C ALA A 89 -7.31 -6.44 1.59
N ASP A 90 -6.15 -6.74 2.17
CA ASP A 90 -4.88 -6.09 1.83
C ASP A 90 -4.47 -6.43 0.38
N LEU A 91 -4.64 -7.68 -0.05
CA LEU A 91 -4.39 -8.09 -1.43
C LEU A 91 -5.24 -7.32 -2.42
N ASP A 92 -6.54 -7.20 -2.14
CA ASP A 92 -7.47 -6.46 -3.01
C ASP A 92 -7.08 -4.97 -3.11
N LEU A 93 -6.62 -4.39 -2.00
CA LEU A 93 -6.13 -3.02 -1.98
C LEU A 93 -4.89 -2.85 -2.86
N GLU A 94 -3.93 -3.78 -2.79
CA GLU A 94 -2.71 -3.75 -3.62
C GLU A 94 -3.02 -3.94 -5.10
N VAL A 95 -3.94 -4.83 -5.45
CA VAL A 95 -4.37 -5.01 -6.85
C VAL A 95 -4.93 -3.69 -7.42
N ALA A 96 -5.77 -3.01 -6.65
CA ALA A 96 -6.31 -1.70 -7.04
C ALA A 96 -5.20 -0.64 -7.14
N ALA A 97 -4.25 -0.66 -6.20
CA ALA A 97 -3.10 0.23 -6.18
C ALA A 97 -2.25 0.10 -7.45
N ILE A 98 -1.87 -1.12 -7.79
CA ILE A 98 -1.05 -1.39 -8.98
C ILE A 98 -1.73 -0.86 -10.25
N SER A 99 -3.03 -1.03 -10.37
CA SER A 99 -3.79 -0.47 -11.50
C SER A 99 -3.69 1.05 -11.56
N ARG A 100 -3.84 1.73 -10.43
CA ARG A 100 -3.74 3.20 -10.35
C ARG A 100 -2.33 3.69 -10.67
N PHE A 101 -1.30 3.02 -10.16
CA PHE A 101 0.10 3.34 -10.49
C PHE A 101 0.38 3.23 -11.98
N ASN A 102 -0.06 2.15 -12.61
CA ASN A 102 0.15 1.96 -14.04
C ASN A 102 -0.53 3.06 -14.88
N LYS A 103 -1.74 3.48 -14.51
CA LYS A 103 -2.44 4.58 -15.17
C LYS A 103 -1.70 5.91 -14.98
N ALA A 104 -1.23 6.18 -13.77
CA ALA A 104 -0.49 7.40 -13.46
C ALA A 104 0.84 7.46 -14.21
N ILE A 105 1.55 6.34 -14.31
CA ILE A 105 2.80 6.20 -15.07
C ILE A 105 2.54 6.48 -16.55
N ALA A 106 1.52 5.88 -17.14
CA ALA A 106 1.16 6.08 -18.53
C ALA A 106 0.86 7.58 -18.83
N LEU A 107 0.14 8.23 -17.94
CA LEU A 107 -0.15 9.67 -18.05
C LEU A 107 1.13 10.50 -17.96
N ALA A 108 2.01 10.20 -17.03
CA ALA A 108 3.29 10.90 -16.86
C ALA A 108 4.15 10.80 -18.13
N VAL A 109 4.19 9.60 -18.74
CA VAL A 109 4.88 9.39 -20.03
C VAL A 109 4.26 10.24 -21.14
N GLU A 110 2.95 10.21 -21.25
CA GLU A 110 2.19 10.94 -22.28
C GLU A 110 2.52 12.46 -22.26
N VAL A 111 2.60 13.04 -21.08
CA VAL A 111 2.87 14.49 -20.94
C VAL A 111 4.35 14.84 -20.79
N GLY A 112 5.24 13.84 -20.81
CA GLY A 112 6.69 14.05 -20.68
C GLY A 112 7.16 14.38 -19.27
N ASP A 113 6.40 14.04 -18.24
CA ASP A 113 6.80 14.20 -16.84
C ASP A 113 7.57 12.96 -16.35
N ASN A 114 8.83 12.86 -16.77
CA ASN A 114 9.68 11.73 -16.45
C ASN A 114 10.08 11.67 -14.98
N GLY A 115 10.12 12.79 -14.27
CA GLY A 115 10.39 12.81 -12.82
C GLY A 115 9.29 12.13 -12.03
N SER A 116 8.02 12.41 -12.36
CA SER A 116 6.88 11.73 -11.76
C SER A 116 6.84 10.25 -12.17
N ARG A 117 7.10 9.95 -13.45
CA ARG A 117 7.17 8.55 -13.93
C ARG A 117 8.18 7.72 -13.15
N GLU A 118 9.39 8.23 -12.96
CA GLU A 118 10.47 7.50 -12.27
C GLU A 118 10.09 7.22 -10.81
N MET A 119 9.59 8.23 -10.11
CA MET A 119 9.12 8.09 -8.74
C MET A 119 8.00 7.04 -8.63
N LEU A 120 6.99 7.13 -9.49
CA LEU A 120 5.86 6.19 -9.50
C LEU A 120 6.30 4.77 -9.86
N ALA A 121 7.23 4.61 -10.80
CA ALA A 121 7.76 3.30 -11.18
C ALA A 121 8.50 2.62 -10.02
N ALA A 122 9.26 3.38 -9.23
CA ALA A 122 9.93 2.84 -8.03
C ALA A 122 8.92 2.41 -6.97
N MET A 123 7.87 3.20 -6.76
CA MET A 123 6.79 2.85 -5.84
C MET A 123 6.03 1.62 -6.31
N LEU A 124 5.73 1.52 -7.60
CA LEU A 124 5.07 0.36 -8.19
C LEU A 124 5.84 -0.93 -7.91
N THR A 125 7.16 -0.91 -8.06
CA THR A 125 8.01 -2.08 -7.74
C THR A 125 7.83 -2.52 -6.29
N SER A 126 7.75 -1.57 -5.36
CA SER A 126 7.48 -1.84 -3.94
C SER A 126 6.08 -2.46 -3.73
N GLU A 127 5.07 -1.92 -4.40
CA GLU A 127 3.70 -2.44 -4.32
C GLU A 127 3.59 -3.85 -4.89
N GLU A 128 4.27 -4.13 -6.00
CA GLU A 128 4.31 -5.48 -6.59
C GLU A 128 4.98 -6.49 -5.65
N ALA A 129 6.06 -6.10 -4.97
CA ALA A 129 6.70 -6.94 -3.96
C ALA A 129 5.76 -7.27 -2.80
N HIS A 130 4.99 -6.27 -2.34
CA HIS A 130 4.00 -6.46 -1.28
C HIS A 130 2.84 -7.35 -1.74
N LEU A 131 2.36 -7.16 -2.96
CA LEU A 131 1.34 -8.02 -3.56
C LEU A 131 1.80 -9.49 -3.58
N HIS A 132 3.03 -9.72 -4.04
CA HIS A 132 3.61 -11.07 -4.08
C HIS A 132 3.69 -11.70 -2.69
N TRP A 133 4.10 -10.92 -1.68
CA TRP A 133 4.14 -11.40 -0.29
C TRP A 133 2.74 -11.81 0.19
N LEU A 134 1.73 -10.97 -0.02
CA LEU A 134 0.34 -11.24 0.38
C LEU A 134 -0.21 -12.50 -0.30
N ASP A 135 0.02 -12.62 -1.59
CA ASP A 135 -0.41 -13.79 -2.36
C ASP A 135 0.26 -15.07 -1.83
N SER A 136 1.55 -15.00 -1.49
CA SER A 136 2.29 -16.11 -0.90
C SER A 136 1.72 -16.52 0.47
N GLN A 137 1.32 -15.55 1.30
CA GLN A 137 0.72 -15.86 2.60
C GLN A 137 -0.63 -16.58 2.44
N LEU A 138 -1.47 -16.08 1.54
CA LEU A 138 -2.77 -16.71 1.25
C LEU A 138 -2.60 -18.12 0.69
N GLU A 139 -1.62 -18.34 -0.18
CA GLU A 139 -1.30 -19.66 -0.72
C GLU A 139 -0.80 -20.62 0.38
N LEU A 140 0.03 -20.14 1.31
CA LEU A 140 0.47 -20.93 2.46
C LEU A 140 -0.72 -21.35 3.32
N ILE A 141 -1.63 -20.44 3.62
CA ILE A 141 -2.84 -20.75 4.40
C ILE A 141 -3.64 -21.88 3.71
N LYS A 142 -3.76 -21.78 2.39
CA LYS A 142 -4.47 -22.79 1.60
C LYS A 142 -3.78 -24.17 1.65
N GLN A 143 -2.45 -24.19 1.59
CA GLN A 143 -1.69 -25.45 1.56
C GLN A 143 -1.56 -26.12 2.91
N ILE A 144 -1.28 -25.37 3.98
CA ILE A 144 -0.99 -25.95 5.30
C ILE A 144 -2.12 -25.76 6.32
N GLY A 145 -3.16 -25.04 5.97
CA GLY A 145 -4.28 -24.69 6.84
C GLY A 145 -4.02 -23.46 7.70
N GLU A 146 -5.10 -22.75 8.04
CA GLU A 146 -4.99 -21.48 8.78
C GLU A 146 -4.36 -21.67 10.17
N SER A 147 -4.74 -22.72 10.91
CA SER A 147 -4.19 -22.96 12.26
C SER A 147 -2.69 -23.19 12.24
N ASN A 148 -2.19 -23.96 11.28
CA ASN A 148 -0.75 -24.19 11.13
C ASN A 148 -0.01 -22.91 10.71
N TYR A 149 -0.60 -22.15 9.82
CA TYR A 149 -0.04 -20.86 9.42
C TYR A 149 0.06 -19.91 10.61
N LEU A 150 -1.02 -19.77 11.38
CA LEU A 150 -1.06 -18.85 12.53
C LEU A 150 -0.07 -19.25 13.63
N ALA A 151 0.16 -20.55 13.83
CA ALA A 151 1.15 -21.04 14.78
C ALA A 151 2.57 -20.52 14.48
N GLN A 152 2.89 -20.25 13.21
CA GLN A 152 4.18 -19.69 12.79
C GLN A 152 4.26 -18.17 12.94
N GLN A 153 3.15 -17.51 13.26
CA GLN A 153 3.08 -16.04 13.35
C GLN A 153 3.20 -15.50 14.77
N VAL A 154 3.26 -16.37 15.76
CA VAL A 154 3.28 -16.01 17.18
C VAL A 154 4.63 -15.43 17.63
N HIS A 155 5.73 -15.89 17.05
CA HIS A 155 7.07 -15.49 17.44
C HIS A 155 7.67 -14.52 16.45
N LYS A 156 8.28 -13.44 16.98
CA LYS A 156 9.07 -12.52 16.16
C LYS A 156 10.30 -13.25 15.60
N PRO A 157 10.74 -12.88 14.38
CA PRO A 157 12.02 -13.37 13.86
C PRO A 157 13.16 -12.90 14.78
N GLU A 158 14.15 -13.76 14.99
CA GLU A 158 15.37 -13.43 15.73
C GLU A 158 16.28 -12.44 15.00
#